data_9b4bd4fc5b7ab6063543220ddb6e0d71
#
_entry.id   9b4bd4fc5b7ab6063543220ddb6e0d71
#
_cell.length_a   1.000
_cell.length_b   1.000
_cell.length_c   1.000
_cell.angle_alpha   90.00
_cell.angle_beta   90.00
_cell.angle_gamma   90.00
#
_symmetry.space_group_name_H-M   'P 1'
#
loop_
_entity.id
_entity.type
_entity.pdbx_description
1 polymer ?
#
loop_
_entity_poly.entity_id
_entity_poly.type
_entity_poly.pdbx_seq_one_letter_code
_entity_poly.pdbx_strand_id
1 'polypeptide(L)'
;LYVAVLQDSSAPGDLSTDTGIALANMTLAAWDKEVGSCIMGAINKPALTELLGIEEPLKLACMVAFGYPIHKAHIVPLTADTGVKYYLDENRDYCVPKRSRGEIARWL
;
A
#
# COMPACT_ATOMS: atom_id res chain seq x y z
N LEU A 1 -9.35 9.96 5.33
CA LEU A 1 -9.48 10.23 3.92
C LEU A 1 -9.35 8.94 3.13
N TYR A 2 -10.18 8.76 2.10
CA TYR A 2 -10.04 7.68 1.12
C TYR A 2 -9.75 8.26 -0.26
N VAL A 3 -8.87 7.60 -1.00
CA VAL A 3 -8.51 7.97 -2.38
C VAL A 3 -8.75 6.76 -3.27
N ALA A 4 -9.55 6.93 -4.33
CA ALA A 4 -9.68 5.96 -5.39
C ALA A 4 -8.55 6.17 -6.41
N VAL A 5 -7.78 5.14 -6.68
CA VAL A 5 -6.73 5.16 -7.70
C VAL A 5 -7.27 4.55 -8.97
N LEU A 6 -7.31 5.34 -10.02
CA LEU A 6 -7.90 4.97 -11.29
C LEU A 6 -6.82 4.79 -12.36
N GLN A 7 -7.07 3.89 -13.28
CA GLN A 7 -6.29 3.70 -14.50
C GLN A 7 -7.16 4.03 -15.70
N ASP A 8 -6.62 4.73 -16.69
CA ASP A 8 -7.27 4.96 -17.97
C ASP A 8 -7.01 3.76 -18.89
N SER A 9 -8.03 2.95 -19.12
CA SER A 9 -7.94 1.76 -19.97
C SER A 9 -7.78 2.06 -21.47
N SER A 10 -7.90 3.31 -21.89
CA SER A 10 -7.61 3.75 -23.26
C SER A 10 -6.11 4.05 -23.46
N ALA A 11 -5.35 4.23 -22.38
CA ALA A 11 -3.92 4.44 -22.47
C ALA A 11 -3.20 3.15 -22.93
N PRO A 12 -2.19 3.27 -23.80
CA PRO A 12 -1.46 2.10 -24.27
C PRO A 12 -0.57 1.49 -23.19
N GLY A 13 -0.46 0.16 -23.17
CA GLY A 13 0.44 -0.57 -22.30
C GLY A 13 -0.15 -0.98 -20.96
N ASP A 14 0.70 -1.51 -20.09
CA ASP A 14 0.35 -1.91 -18.71
C ASP A 14 0.66 -0.78 -17.74
N LEU A 15 -0.36 -0.20 -17.16
CA LEU A 15 -0.25 0.92 -16.21
C LEU A 15 0.11 0.49 -14.78
N SER A 16 0.43 -0.79 -14.55
CA SER A 16 0.73 -1.30 -13.20
C SER A 16 1.95 -0.63 -12.60
N THR A 17 2.99 -0.37 -13.40
CA THR A 17 4.21 0.33 -12.95
C THR A 17 3.91 1.78 -12.57
N ASP A 18 3.19 2.51 -13.43
CA ASP A 18 2.82 3.91 -13.15
C ASP A 18 1.95 4.02 -11.91
N THR A 19 0.99 3.11 -11.75
CA THR A 19 0.16 3.01 -10.55
C THR A 19 1.02 2.77 -9.30
N GLY A 20 1.99 1.86 -9.37
CA GLY A 20 2.91 1.57 -8.26
C GLY A 20 3.76 2.78 -7.89
N ILE A 21 4.29 3.51 -8.88
CA ILE A 21 5.08 4.74 -8.66
C ILE A 21 4.20 5.82 -8.03
N ALA A 22 2.99 6.04 -8.53
CA ALA A 22 2.06 7.02 -7.97
C ALA A 22 1.71 6.71 -6.52
N LEU A 23 1.41 5.44 -6.21
CA LEU A 23 1.14 4.96 -4.85
C LEU A 23 2.33 5.18 -3.93
N ALA A 24 3.55 4.82 -4.36
CA ALA A 24 4.76 5.01 -3.57
C ALA A 24 4.99 6.49 -3.23
N ASN A 25 4.90 7.37 -4.22
CA ASN A 25 5.08 8.81 -4.01
C ASN A 25 4.01 9.38 -3.08
N MET A 26 2.76 9.02 -3.27
CA MET A 26 1.62 9.49 -2.46
C MET A 26 1.76 9.06 -0.99
N THR A 27 2.10 7.79 -0.76
CA THR A 27 2.24 7.26 0.61
C THR A 27 3.48 7.79 1.32
N LEU A 28 4.59 8.00 0.61
CA LEU A 28 5.80 8.63 1.16
C LEU A 28 5.56 10.10 1.50
N ALA A 29 4.90 10.86 0.62
CA ALA A 29 4.56 12.26 0.89
C ALA A 29 3.58 12.41 2.07
N ALA A 30 2.66 11.46 2.25
CA ALA A 30 1.78 11.42 3.40
C ALA A 30 2.57 11.14 4.69
N TRP A 31 3.48 10.16 4.64
CA TRP A 31 4.32 9.79 5.79
C TRP A 31 5.25 10.93 6.25
N ASP A 32 5.77 11.73 5.32
CA ASP A 32 6.54 12.95 5.63
C ASP A 32 5.75 13.95 6.49
N LYS A 33 4.42 13.84 6.48
CA LYS A 33 3.49 14.65 7.26
C LYS A 33 2.83 13.88 8.42
N GLU A 34 3.46 12.79 8.84
CA GLU A 34 2.99 11.91 9.91
C GLU A 34 1.61 11.27 9.63
N VAL A 35 1.19 11.23 8.37
CA VAL A 35 -0.04 10.59 7.92
C VAL A 35 0.26 9.17 7.46
N GLY A 36 -0.30 8.20 8.17
CA GLY A 36 -0.25 6.79 7.78
C GLY A 36 -1.15 6.48 6.59
N SER A 37 -0.84 5.39 5.89
CA SER A 37 -1.61 4.95 4.72
C SER A 37 -1.81 3.44 4.70
N CYS A 38 -2.90 3.02 4.07
CA CYS A 38 -3.17 1.61 3.77
C CYS A 38 -3.65 1.47 2.33
N ILE A 39 -2.87 0.77 1.50
CA ILE A 39 -3.24 0.43 0.12
C ILE A 39 -4.11 -0.82 0.16
N MET A 40 -5.32 -0.71 -0.35
CA MET A 40 -6.33 -1.76 -0.32
C MET A 40 -6.62 -2.27 -1.74
N GLY A 41 -6.08 -3.45 -2.08
CA GLY A 41 -6.33 -4.13 -3.35
C GLY A 41 -7.44 -5.20 -3.27
N ALA A 42 -7.59 -5.84 -2.11
CA ALA A 42 -8.62 -6.87 -1.85
C ALA A 42 -9.97 -6.21 -1.46
N ILE A 43 -10.59 -5.53 -2.41
CA ILE A 43 -11.83 -4.76 -2.25
C ILE A 43 -12.90 -5.24 -3.25
N ASN A 44 -14.15 -4.97 -2.98
CA ASN A 44 -15.23 -5.21 -3.95
C ASN A 44 -15.23 -4.09 -5.00
N LYS A 45 -14.36 -4.23 -6.01
CA LYS A 45 -14.21 -3.24 -7.09
C LYS A 45 -15.52 -2.94 -7.82
N PRO A 46 -16.35 -3.93 -8.24
CA PRO A 46 -17.61 -3.64 -8.92
C PRO A 46 -18.53 -2.74 -8.12
N ALA A 47 -18.76 -3.06 -6.84
CA ALA A 47 -19.62 -2.26 -5.98
C ALA A 47 -19.08 -0.85 -5.75
N LEU A 48 -17.75 -0.69 -5.62
CA LEU A 48 -17.13 0.63 -5.46
C LEU A 48 -17.16 1.45 -6.76
N THR A 49 -16.99 0.80 -7.91
CA THR A 49 -17.10 1.44 -9.22
C THR A 49 -18.49 2.05 -9.42
N GLU A 50 -19.52 1.29 -9.09
CA GLU A 50 -20.91 1.76 -9.14
C GLU A 50 -21.16 2.90 -8.14
N LEU A 51 -20.78 2.71 -6.87
CA LEU A 51 -20.95 3.69 -5.79
C LEU A 51 -20.28 5.03 -6.09
N LEU A 52 -19.09 5.00 -6.70
CA LEU A 52 -18.29 6.19 -7.01
C LEU A 52 -18.59 6.78 -8.39
N GLY A 53 -19.47 6.15 -9.18
CA GLY A 53 -19.82 6.60 -10.53
C GLY A 53 -18.61 6.58 -11.48
N ILE A 54 -17.74 5.57 -11.35
CA ILE A 54 -16.56 5.44 -12.22
C ILE A 54 -17.01 4.85 -13.56
N GLU A 55 -16.83 5.63 -14.63
CA GLU A 55 -17.21 5.25 -15.99
C GLU A 55 -15.98 4.99 -16.86
N GLU A 56 -16.15 4.16 -17.92
CA GLU A 56 -15.12 3.97 -18.93
C GLU A 56 -14.68 5.33 -19.54
N PRO A 57 -13.39 5.53 -19.85
CA PRO A 57 -12.36 4.50 -19.86
C PRO A 57 -11.64 4.26 -18.51
N LEU A 58 -12.13 4.85 -17.43
CA LEU A 58 -11.50 4.74 -16.11
C LEU A 58 -11.86 3.41 -15.42
N LYS A 59 -10.86 2.78 -14.80
CA LYS A 59 -11.00 1.55 -14.01
C LYS A 59 -10.39 1.70 -12.63
N LEU A 60 -11.10 1.23 -11.62
CA LEU A 60 -10.60 1.24 -10.23
C LEU A 60 -9.46 0.23 -10.06
N ALA A 61 -8.24 0.73 -9.85
CA ALA A 61 -7.08 -0.09 -9.54
C ALA A 61 -7.09 -0.56 -8.08
N CYS A 62 -7.17 0.39 -7.15
CA CYS A 62 -7.24 0.15 -5.71
C CYS A 62 -7.81 1.37 -4.98
N MET A 63 -8.02 1.21 -3.68
CA MET A 63 -8.29 2.32 -2.76
C MET A 63 -7.09 2.54 -1.83
N VAL A 64 -6.88 3.77 -1.40
CA VAL A 64 -5.91 4.09 -0.35
C VAL A 64 -6.62 4.81 0.78
N ALA A 65 -6.47 4.30 2.00
CA ALA A 65 -6.90 4.99 3.21
C ALA A 65 -5.72 5.80 3.77
N PHE A 66 -5.99 7.03 4.19
CA PHE A 66 -5.05 7.89 4.90
C PHE A 66 -5.62 8.32 6.24
N GLY A 67 -4.76 8.36 7.27
CA GLY A 67 -5.15 8.79 8.61
C GLY A 67 -3.95 8.91 9.54
N TYR A 68 -4.15 9.53 10.68
CA TYR A 68 -3.12 9.57 11.71
C TYR A 68 -3.06 8.21 12.41
N PRO A 69 -1.88 7.54 12.43
CA PRO A 69 -1.73 6.24 13.06
C PRO A 69 -1.87 6.36 14.59
N ILE A 70 -2.61 5.45 15.19
CA ILE A 70 -2.76 5.32 16.65
C ILE A 70 -1.83 4.25 17.24
N HIS A 71 -1.16 3.48 16.39
CA HIS A 71 -0.17 2.46 16.74
C HIS A 71 1.17 2.81 16.12
N LYS A 72 2.23 2.35 16.75
CA LYS A 72 3.57 2.38 16.16
C LYS A 72 3.78 1.14 15.29
N ALA A 73 4.75 1.22 14.39
CA ALA A 73 5.18 0.10 13.59
C ALA A 73 6.71 -0.01 13.65
N HIS A 74 7.20 -1.22 13.89
CA HIS A 74 8.62 -1.52 14.00
C HIS A 74 9.01 -2.53 12.93
N ILE A 75 10.12 -2.27 12.24
CA ILE A 75 10.74 -3.27 11.37
C ILE A 75 11.53 -4.22 12.27
N VAL A 76 11.24 -5.52 12.15
CA VAL A 76 11.96 -6.59 12.85
C VAL A 76 12.62 -7.54 11.85
N PRO A 77 13.72 -8.23 12.21
CA PRO A 77 14.34 -9.20 11.32
C PRO A 77 13.36 -10.33 10.95
N LEU A 78 13.34 -10.71 9.68
CA LEU A 78 12.68 -11.92 9.23
C LEU A 78 13.51 -13.13 9.64
N THR A 79 12.92 -14.03 10.43
CA THR A 79 13.53 -15.30 10.83
C THR A 79 12.55 -16.44 10.58
N ALA A 80 12.98 -17.68 10.74
CA ALA A 80 12.10 -18.83 10.66
C ALA A 80 10.96 -18.77 11.70
N ASP A 81 11.25 -18.23 12.88
CA ASP A 81 10.30 -18.13 13.99
C ASP A 81 9.30 -16.99 13.80
N THR A 82 9.75 -15.81 13.32
CA THR A 82 8.87 -14.66 13.08
C THR A 82 7.97 -14.86 11.86
N GLY A 83 8.44 -15.59 10.85
CA GLY A 83 7.73 -15.73 9.58
C GLY A 83 7.58 -14.40 8.84
N VAL A 84 6.75 -14.37 7.81
CA VAL A 84 6.53 -13.19 6.93
C VAL A 84 5.36 -12.30 7.36
N LYS A 85 4.50 -12.79 8.25
CA LYS A 85 3.31 -12.05 8.70
C LYS A 85 3.69 -11.05 9.79
N TYR A 86 3.12 -9.86 9.73
CA TYR A 86 3.21 -8.92 10.86
C TYR A 86 2.43 -9.45 12.07
N TYR A 87 2.84 -9.05 13.25
CA TYR A 87 2.20 -9.38 14.51
C TYR A 87 2.19 -8.15 15.44
N LEU A 88 1.44 -8.23 16.52
CA LEU A 88 1.40 -7.20 17.56
C LEU A 88 2.29 -7.62 18.73
N ASP A 89 3.09 -6.68 19.24
CA ASP A 89 3.84 -6.87 20.47
C ASP A 89 2.96 -6.66 21.72
N GLU A 90 3.58 -6.69 22.89
CA GLU A 90 2.93 -6.52 24.19
C GLU A 90 2.25 -5.15 24.34
N ASN A 91 2.78 -4.12 23.66
CA ASN A 91 2.24 -2.77 23.64
C ASN A 91 1.15 -2.57 22.58
N ARG A 92 0.84 -3.64 21.81
CA ARG A 92 -0.05 -3.61 20.66
C ARG A 92 0.47 -2.77 19.49
N ASP A 93 1.78 -2.60 19.41
CA ASP A 93 2.46 -2.00 18.26
C ASP A 93 2.75 -3.08 17.20
N TYR A 94 2.73 -2.68 15.93
CA TYR A 94 2.95 -3.60 14.83
C TYR A 94 4.43 -3.94 14.65
N CYS A 95 4.78 -5.21 14.71
CA CYS A 95 6.09 -5.73 14.33
C CYS A 95 6.01 -6.31 12.92
N VAL A 96 6.77 -5.73 11.99
CA VAL A 96 6.75 -6.08 10.56
C VAL A 96 8.05 -6.76 10.17
N PRO A 97 8.08 -8.09 9.98
CA PRO A 97 9.27 -8.82 9.59
C PRO A 97 9.76 -8.40 8.19
N LYS A 98 11.04 -8.06 8.08
CA LYS A 98 11.69 -7.69 6.82
C LYS A 98 13.01 -8.42 6.65
N ARG A 99 13.31 -8.81 5.41
CA ARG A 99 14.62 -9.32 5.03
C ARG A 99 15.67 -8.23 5.20
N SER A 100 16.89 -8.64 5.53
CA SER A 100 18.02 -7.71 5.60
C SER A 100 18.34 -7.13 4.22
N ARG A 101 18.99 -5.96 4.22
CA ARG A 101 19.42 -5.32 2.97
C ARG A 101 20.37 -6.23 2.18
N GLY A 102 21.25 -7.00 2.86
CA GLY A 102 22.17 -7.92 2.20
C GLY A 102 21.50 -9.11 1.49
N GLU A 103 20.27 -9.46 1.92
CA GLU A 103 19.50 -10.53 1.27
C GLU A 103 18.74 -10.05 0.02
N ILE A 104 18.41 -8.76 -0.05
CA ILE A 104 17.54 -8.21 -1.12
C ILE A 104 18.28 -7.32 -2.11
N ALA A 105 19.49 -6.88 -1.81
CA ALA A 105 20.30 -6.02 -2.67
C ALA A 105 21.73 -6.57 -2.79
N ARG A 106 22.27 -6.57 -4.01
CA ARG A 106 23.65 -6.92 -4.29
C ARG A 106 24.30 -5.75 -5.04
N TRP A 107 25.48 -5.35 -4.56
CA TRP A 107 26.32 -4.39 -5.26
C TRP A 107 27.22 -5.16 -6.23
N LEU A 108 27.24 -4.76 -7.50
CA LEU A 108 28.09 -5.30 -8.55
C LEU A 108 29.35 -4.44 -8.66
#